data_2facb08adf40d5a29a2cb4070ba03b57
#
_entry.id   2facb08adf40d5a29a2cb4070ba03b57
#
_cell.length_a   1.000
_cell.length_b   1.000
_cell.length_c   1.000
_cell.angle_alpha   90.00
_cell.angle_beta   90.00
_cell.angle_gamma   90.00
#
_symmetry.space_group_name_H-M   'P 1'
#
loop_
_entity.id
_entity.type
_entity.pdbx_description
1 polymer ?
#
loop_
_entity_poly.entity_id
_entity_poly.type
_entity_poly.pdbx_seq_one_letter_code
_entity_poly.pdbx_strand_id
1 'polypeptide(L)'
;MANYNTFIVVDCNSRKSILTTSSARKANGMLATGYRVDVWNNNNKVCSIYQKTREAMKPYIQVEKEYIRQKQARAEARNKARKRKRELSG
;
A
#
# COMPACT_ATOMS: atom_id res chain seq x y z
N MET A 1 -2.85 3.99 -13.46
CA MET A 1 -3.33 4.47 -12.16
C MET A 1 -3.86 3.33 -11.32
N ALA A 2 -3.61 3.39 -10.03
CA ALA A 2 -4.16 2.39 -9.11
C ALA A 2 -5.67 2.61 -8.94
N ASN A 3 -6.48 1.55 -9.15
CA ASN A 3 -7.91 1.59 -8.98
C ASN A 3 -8.34 1.15 -7.57
N TYR A 4 -7.57 1.60 -6.58
CA TYR A 4 -7.87 1.28 -5.19
C TYR A 4 -7.44 2.42 -4.28
N ASN A 5 -8.02 2.51 -3.10
CA ASN A 5 -7.56 3.44 -2.06
C ASN A 5 -7.58 2.83 -0.66
N THR A 6 -8.20 1.67 -0.49
CA THR A 6 -8.33 1.05 0.83
C THR A 6 -8.32 -0.47 0.72
N PHE A 7 -7.63 -1.12 1.66
CA PHE A 7 -7.67 -2.56 1.86
C PHE A 7 -8.27 -2.84 3.22
N ILE A 8 -9.27 -3.70 3.26
CA ILE A 8 -9.90 -4.13 4.50
C ILE A 8 -9.59 -5.61 4.71
N VAL A 9 -8.87 -5.91 5.79
CA VAL A 9 -8.53 -7.29 6.15
C VAL A 9 -9.66 -7.87 6.98
N VAL A 10 -10.18 -9.02 6.56
CA VAL A 10 -11.34 -9.66 7.16
C VAL A 10 -10.99 -11.06 7.64
N ASP A 11 -11.40 -11.39 8.88
CA ASP A 11 -11.30 -12.73 9.42
C ASP A 11 -12.36 -13.61 8.75
N CYS A 12 -11.92 -14.69 8.07
CA CYS A 12 -12.82 -15.59 7.36
C CYS A 12 -13.77 -16.35 8.29
N ASN A 13 -13.38 -16.58 9.53
CA ASN A 13 -14.20 -17.31 10.50
C ASN A 13 -15.30 -16.44 11.10
N SER A 14 -14.94 -15.26 11.59
CA SER A 14 -15.89 -14.36 12.24
C SER A 14 -16.55 -13.38 11.26
N ARG A 15 -16.01 -13.25 10.05
CA ARG A 15 -16.43 -12.29 9.00
C ARG A 15 -16.34 -10.85 9.46
N LYS A 16 -15.54 -10.58 10.50
CA LYS A 16 -15.32 -9.22 11.01
C LYS A 16 -14.07 -8.62 10.38
N SER A 17 -14.13 -7.33 10.08
CA SER A 17 -12.94 -6.59 9.65
C SER A 17 -12.01 -6.39 10.84
N ILE A 18 -10.74 -6.71 10.67
CA ILE A 18 -9.74 -6.62 11.73
C ILE A 18 -8.73 -5.51 11.49
N LEU A 19 -8.60 -5.07 10.24
CA LEU A 19 -7.66 -4.02 9.88
C LEU A 19 -8.13 -3.30 8.64
N THR A 20 -8.01 -1.98 8.62
CA THR A 20 -8.21 -1.15 7.43
C THR A 20 -6.91 -0.41 7.17
N THR A 21 -6.37 -0.54 5.97
CA THR A 21 -5.10 0.07 5.62
C THR A 21 -5.08 0.50 4.16
N SER A 22 -4.28 1.51 3.85
CA SER A 22 -4.00 1.92 2.48
C SER A 22 -2.73 1.24 1.92
N SER A 23 -2.04 0.45 2.74
CA SER A 23 -0.80 -0.21 2.35
C SER A 23 -1.07 -1.61 1.79
N ALA A 24 -0.76 -1.80 0.51
CA ALA A 24 -0.87 -3.10 -0.15
C ALA A 24 0.07 -4.14 0.48
N ARG A 25 1.27 -3.72 0.87
CA ARG A 25 2.28 -4.59 1.49
C ARG A 25 1.79 -5.11 2.83
N LYS A 26 1.19 -4.23 3.64
CA LYS A 26 0.65 -4.61 4.95
C LYS A 26 -0.52 -5.58 4.81
N ALA A 27 -1.44 -5.31 3.88
CA ALA A 27 -2.56 -6.20 3.59
C ALA A 27 -2.07 -7.57 3.10
N ASN A 28 -1.05 -7.59 2.23
CA ASN A 28 -0.47 -8.84 1.73
C ASN A 28 0.12 -9.69 2.86
N GLY A 29 0.75 -9.06 3.85
CA GLY A 29 1.26 -9.75 5.03
C GLY A 29 0.15 -10.46 5.81
N MET A 30 -1.03 -9.86 5.89
CA MET A 30 -2.18 -10.46 6.56
C MET A 30 -2.74 -11.65 5.78
N LEU A 31 -2.67 -11.63 4.45
CA LEU A 31 -3.07 -12.79 3.63
C LEU A 31 -2.23 -14.02 3.97
N ALA A 32 -0.96 -13.85 4.26
CA ALA A 32 -0.07 -14.95 4.62
C ALA A 32 -0.50 -15.66 5.92
N THR A 33 -1.29 -14.98 6.77
CA THR A 33 -1.81 -15.56 8.00
C THR A 33 -3.21 -16.15 7.83
N GLY A 34 -3.75 -16.19 6.59
CA GLY A 34 -5.03 -16.82 6.29
C GLY A 34 -6.24 -15.89 6.29
N TYR A 35 -6.04 -14.60 6.44
CA TYR A 35 -7.13 -13.62 6.35
C TYR A 35 -7.50 -13.32 4.90
N ARG A 36 -8.68 -12.74 4.70
CA ARG A 36 -9.12 -12.23 3.40
C ARG A 36 -8.85 -10.73 3.33
N VAL A 37 -8.51 -10.24 2.15
CA VAL A 37 -8.37 -8.80 1.89
C VAL A 37 -9.41 -8.35 0.89
N ASP A 38 -10.24 -7.40 1.28
CA ASP A 38 -11.20 -6.74 0.39
C ASP A 38 -10.57 -5.44 -0.11
N VAL A 39 -10.52 -5.29 -1.43
CA VAL A 39 -9.97 -4.09 -2.08
C VAL A 39 -11.11 -3.15 -2.39
N TRP A 40 -11.00 -1.90 -1.93
CA TRP A 40 -12.02 -0.88 -2.11
C TRP A 40 -11.48 0.35 -2.84
N ASN A 41 -12.33 0.94 -3.66
CA ASN A 41 -12.08 2.24 -4.29
C ASN A 41 -13.24 3.17 -3.90
N ASN A 42 -12.99 4.07 -2.97
CA ASN A 42 -14.02 4.90 -2.32
C ASN A 42 -15.08 3.99 -1.67
N ASN A 43 -16.33 4.08 -2.10
CA ASN A 43 -17.42 3.28 -1.57
C ASN A 43 -17.71 2.00 -2.38
N ASN A 44 -16.86 1.69 -3.37
CA ASN A 44 -17.05 0.56 -4.26
C ASN A 44 -16.03 -0.55 -3.97
N LYS A 45 -16.54 -1.75 -3.71
CA LYS A 45 -15.69 -2.92 -3.57
C LYS A 45 -15.21 -3.37 -4.96
N VAL A 46 -13.89 -3.43 -5.13
CA VAL A 46 -13.26 -3.83 -6.39
C VAL A 46 -13.19 -5.35 -6.49
N CYS A 47 -12.64 -6.00 -5.46
CA CYS A 47 -12.49 -7.46 -5.42
C CYS A 47 -12.18 -7.92 -4.01
N SER A 48 -12.23 -9.25 -3.81
CA SER A 48 -11.78 -9.90 -2.60
C SER A 48 -10.61 -10.81 -2.95
N ILE A 49 -9.55 -10.76 -2.12
CA ILE A 49 -8.35 -11.57 -2.32
C ILE A 49 -8.20 -12.52 -1.15
N TYR A 50 -8.01 -13.80 -1.46
CA TYR A 50 -7.82 -14.86 -0.48
C TYR A 50 -6.38 -15.35 -0.51
N GLN A 51 -5.99 -16.12 0.50
CA GLN A 51 -4.65 -16.72 0.54
C GLN A 51 -4.34 -17.52 -0.74
N LYS A 52 -5.33 -18.26 -1.25
CA LYS A 52 -5.20 -19.04 -2.50
C LYS A 52 -4.97 -18.17 -3.73
N THR A 53 -5.45 -16.94 -3.70
CA THR A 53 -5.37 -16.00 -4.82
C THR A 53 -4.48 -14.81 -4.52
N ARG A 54 -3.55 -14.96 -3.58
CA ARG A 54 -2.65 -13.87 -3.14
C ARG A 54 -1.85 -13.21 -4.26
N GLU A 55 -1.67 -13.91 -5.38
CA GLU A 55 -1.00 -13.35 -6.55
C GLU A 55 -1.71 -12.12 -7.10
N ALA A 56 -3.02 -11.99 -6.86
CA ALA A 56 -3.77 -10.82 -7.25
C ALA A 56 -3.31 -9.54 -6.54
N MET A 57 -2.55 -9.67 -5.43
CA MET A 57 -1.95 -8.53 -4.74
C MET A 57 -0.74 -7.93 -5.47
N LYS A 58 -0.09 -8.68 -6.35
CA LYS A 58 1.14 -8.23 -7.04
C LYS A 58 1.00 -6.87 -7.71
N PRO A 59 -0.04 -6.59 -8.51
CA PRO A 59 -0.20 -5.27 -9.13
C PRO A 59 -0.29 -4.14 -8.10
N TYR A 60 -1.01 -4.35 -7.02
CA TYR A 60 -1.17 -3.35 -5.96
C TYR A 60 0.14 -3.09 -5.23
N ILE A 61 0.89 -4.14 -4.93
CA ILE A 61 2.20 -4.03 -4.28
C ILE A 61 3.18 -3.28 -5.18
N GLN A 62 3.16 -3.57 -6.47
CA GLN A 62 4.04 -2.92 -7.43
C GLN A 62 3.76 -1.41 -7.53
N VAL A 63 2.50 -1.02 -7.59
CA VAL A 63 2.08 0.38 -7.61
C VAL A 63 2.54 1.09 -6.33
N GLU A 64 2.38 0.46 -5.18
CA GLU A 64 2.82 1.02 -3.91
C GLU A 64 4.33 1.23 -3.86
N LYS A 65 5.11 0.23 -4.33
CA LYS A 65 6.57 0.35 -4.39
C LYS A 65 7.01 1.50 -5.28
N GLU A 66 6.39 1.67 -6.42
CA GLU A 66 6.69 2.79 -7.32
C GLU A 66 6.36 4.13 -6.69
N TYR A 67 5.23 4.22 -6.01
CA TYR A 67 4.81 5.44 -5.30
C TYR A 67 5.81 5.81 -4.21
N ILE A 68 6.23 4.85 -3.40
CA ILE A 68 7.22 5.06 -2.34
C ILE A 68 8.56 5.50 -2.94
N ARG A 69 8.99 4.86 -4.02
CA ARG A 69 10.24 5.22 -4.72
C ARG A 69 10.22 6.67 -5.20
N GLN A 70 9.14 7.09 -5.84
CA GLN A 70 8.98 8.46 -6.32
C GLN A 70 8.99 9.46 -5.16
N LYS A 71 8.31 9.13 -4.07
CA LYS A 71 8.25 9.98 -2.88
C LYS A 71 9.63 10.13 -2.23
N GLN A 72 10.40 9.06 -2.14
CA GLN A 72 11.77 9.08 -1.60
C GLN A 72 12.69 9.89 -2.50
N ALA A 73 12.61 9.72 -3.81
CA ALA A 73 13.42 10.48 -4.77
C ALA A 73 13.17 11.98 -4.63
N ARG A 74 11.91 12.41 -4.48
CA ARG A 74 11.58 13.82 -4.25
C ARG A 74 12.14 14.33 -2.93
N ALA A 75 12.06 13.55 -1.86
CA ALA A 75 12.60 13.93 -0.56
C ALA A 75 14.12 14.07 -0.60
N GLU A 76 14.81 13.16 -1.27
CA GLU A 76 16.27 13.23 -1.44
C GLU A 76 16.68 14.47 -2.26
N ALA A 77 15.97 14.77 -3.32
CA ALA A 77 16.22 15.97 -4.13
C ALA A 77 16.06 17.24 -3.29
N ARG A 78 15.04 17.33 -2.44
CA ARG A 78 14.84 18.46 -1.55
C ARG A 78 15.97 18.58 -0.53
N ASN A 79 16.40 17.47 0.06
CA ASN A 79 17.49 17.45 1.04
C ASN A 79 18.80 17.89 0.42
N LYS A 80 19.12 17.45 -0.78
CA LYS A 80 20.31 17.88 -1.51
C LYS A 80 20.29 19.38 -1.78
N ALA A 81 19.15 19.91 -2.21
CA ALA A 81 19.00 21.35 -2.44
C ALA A 81 19.21 22.17 -1.17
N ARG A 82 18.69 21.71 -0.02
CA ARG A 82 18.86 22.37 1.27
C ARG A 82 20.33 22.36 1.72
N LYS A 83 21.03 21.26 1.56
CA LYS A 83 22.45 21.17 1.88
C LYS A 83 23.29 22.16 1.05
N ARG A 84 23.03 22.26 -0.24
CA ARG A 84 23.71 23.21 -1.13
C ARG A 84 23.51 24.65 -0.66
N LYS A 85 22.31 25.04 -0.28
CA LYS A 85 22.03 26.37 0.24
C LYS A 85 22.80 26.67 1.51
N ARG A 86 22.91 25.69 2.44
CA ARG A 86 23.68 25.85 3.67
C ARG A 86 25.17 26.03 3.40
N GLU A 87 25.73 25.24 2.48
CA GLU A 87 27.14 25.34 2.11
C GLU A 87 27.47 26.68 1.45
N LEU A 88 26.54 27.22 0.63
CA LEU A 88 26.74 28.50 -0.04
C LEU A 88 26.56 29.71 0.90
N SER A 89 25.75 29.57 1.94
CA SER A 89 25.45 30.65 2.88
C SER A 89 26.34 30.64 4.13
N GLY A 90 27.12 29.60 4.29
CA GLY A 90 28.03 29.44 5.40
C GLY A 90 29.45 29.79 5.03
#